data_52e45872437a72e81c94c14ae748e576
#
_entry.id   52e45872437a72e81c94c14ae748e576
#
_cell.length_a   1.000
_cell.length_b   1.000
_cell.length_c   1.000
_cell.angle_alpha   90.00
_cell.angle_beta   90.00
_cell.angle_gamma   90.00
#
_symmetry.space_group_name_H-M   'P 1'
#
loop_
_entity.id
_entity.type
_entity.pdbx_description
1 polymer ?
#
loop_
_entity_poly.entity_id
_entity_poly.type
_entity_poly.pdbx_seq_one_letter_code
_entity_poly.pdbx_strand_id
1 'polypeptide(L)'
;MQNIIRLKCPKCSSIINIPVCPDLENKRIKCGVCKSVSPYTEYTTDETRLLNPAAPIGILKIVGSSDMVYKLKPGENIIGRKANSSKADIQIPTGDKRTMSREHLVIDVKGDVNKGYAHHVRLYKDGVCRTQVSEEQINYGDCIVLQSGDIIDMGDAALLFEVPDIEATEIYS
;
A
#
# COMPACT_ATOMS: atom_id res chain seq x y z
N MET A 1 -16.99 -2.61 -20.55
CA MET A 1 -16.56 -2.43 -19.14
C MET A 1 -16.98 -3.67 -18.38
N GLN A 2 -16.05 -4.34 -17.75
CA GLN A 2 -16.39 -5.43 -16.84
C GLN A 2 -16.96 -4.83 -15.55
N ASN A 3 -18.16 -5.21 -15.19
CA ASN A 3 -18.73 -4.84 -13.92
C ASN A 3 -17.97 -5.58 -12.82
N ILE A 4 -17.49 -4.81 -11.85
CA ILE A 4 -16.77 -5.35 -10.69
C ILE A 4 -17.68 -5.25 -9.47
N ILE A 5 -17.79 -6.32 -8.72
CA ILE A 5 -18.50 -6.36 -7.44
C ILE A 5 -17.51 -6.44 -6.29
N ARG A 6 -17.81 -5.74 -5.22
CA ARG A 6 -17.02 -5.75 -3.98
C ARG A 6 -17.64 -6.70 -2.98
N LEU A 7 -16.83 -7.58 -2.44
CA LEU A 7 -17.25 -8.58 -1.48
C LEU A 7 -16.37 -8.52 -0.23
N LYS A 8 -16.99 -8.75 0.91
CA LYS A 8 -16.28 -8.91 2.18
C LYS A 8 -16.06 -10.39 2.44
N CYS A 9 -14.81 -10.78 2.65
CA CYS A 9 -14.46 -12.16 2.95
C CYS A 9 -15.02 -12.60 4.31
N PRO A 10 -15.71 -13.76 4.39
CA PRO A 10 -16.28 -14.24 5.65
C PRO A 10 -15.22 -14.70 6.66
N LYS A 11 -13.99 -14.98 6.22
CA LYS A 11 -12.92 -15.48 7.08
C LYS A 11 -12.00 -14.39 7.63
N CYS A 12 -11.59 -13.43 6.80
CA CYS A 12 -10.63 -12.39 7.21
C CYS A 12 -11.20 -10.97 7.19
N SER A 13 -12.48 -10.82 6.80
CA SER A 13 -13.18 -9.53 6.67
C SER A 13 -12.56 -8.53 5.68
N SER A 14 -11.57 -8.94 4.90
CA SER A 14 -11.00 -8.11 3.84
C SER A 14 -11.97 -7.92 2.70
N ILE A 15 -11.93 -6.75 2.09
CA ILE A 15 -12.70 -6.46 0.88
C ILE A 15 -11.92 -6.96 -0.33
N ILE A 16 -12.58 -7.72 -1.18
CA ILE A 16 -12.04 -8.21 -2.45
C ILE A 16 -12.92 -7.73 -3.61
N ASN A 17 -12.30 -7.50 -4.75
CA ASN A 17 -12.96 -7.15 -5.99
C ASN A 17 -13.00 -8.37 -6.91
N ILE A 18 -14.17 -8.69 -7.43
CA ILE A 18 -14.31 -9.77 -8.41
C ILE A 18 -15.10 -9.31 -9.62
N PRO A 19 -14.79 -9.81 -10.82
CA PRO A 19 -15.61 -9.56 -11.99
C PRO A 19 -16.98 -10.25 -11.85
N VAL A 20 -18.02 -9.56 -12.25
CA VAL A 20 -19.35 -10.18 -12.34
C VAL A 20 -19.35 -11.17 -13.48
N CYS A 21 -19.66 -12.42 -13.18
CA CYS A 21 -19.79 -13.47 -14.17
C CYS A 21 -21.15 -14.17 -14.04
N PRO A 22 -21.63 -14.81 -15.10
CA PRO A 22 -22.87 -15.62 -15.04
C PRO A 22 -22.77 -16.69 -13.95
N ASP A 23 -23.88 -16.94 -13.28
CA ASP A 23 -24.01 -17.97 -12.22
C ASP A 23 -23.06 -17.78 -11.02
N LEU A 24 -22.69 -16.53 -10.71
CA LEU A 24 -21.79 -16.22 -9.61
C LEU A 24 -22.29 -16.78 -8.26
N GLU A 25 -23.62 -16.83 -8.09
CA GLU A 25 -24.27 -17.37 -6.87
C GLU A 25 -23.96 -18.84 -6.60
N ASN A 26 -23.65 -19.61 -7.64
CA ASN A 26 -23.30 -21.03 -7.56
C ASN A 26 -21.78 -21.30 -7.49
N LYS A 27 -20.99 -20.24 -7.42
CA LYS A 27 -19.51 -20.34 -7.45
C LYS A 27 -18.89 -20.24 -6.08
N ARG A 28 -17.71 -20.79 -5.97
CA ARG A 28 -16.83 -20.62 -4.80
C ARG A 28 -15.74 -19.63 -5.15
N ILE A 29 -15.39 -18.81 -4.20
CA ILE A 29 -14.41 -17.73 -4.38
C ILE A 29 -13.25 -17.94 -3.43
N LYS A 30 -12.04 -17.85 -3.98
CA LYS A 30 -10.82 -17.83 -3.20
C LYS A 30 -10.48 -16.37 -2.84
N CYS A 31 -10.35 -16.10 -1.56
CA CYS A 31 -9.94 -14.76 -1.10
C CYS A 31 -8.48 -14.49 -1.49
N GLY A 32 -8.23 -13.38 -2.17
CA GLY A 32 -6.88 -12.96 -2.54
C GLY A 32 -5.97 -12.66 -1.33
N VAL A 33 -6.57 -12.37 -0.17
CA VAL A 33 -5.83 -12.00 1.05
C VAL A 33 -5.50 -13.21 1.92
N CYS A 34 -6.52 -13.92 2.43
CA CYS A 34 -6.30 -15.05 3.36
C CYS A 34 -6.22 -16.41 2.67
N LYS A 35 -6.42 -16.46 1.34
CA LYS A 35 -6.39 -17.66 0.50
C LYS A 35 -7.45 -18.72 0.85
N SER A 36 -8.39 -18.42 1.73
CA SER A 36 -9.53 -19.31 2.01
C SER A 36 -10.50 -19.35 0.84
N VAL A 37 -11.14 -20.49 0.65
CA VAL A 37 -12.16 -20.71 -0.37
C VAL A 37 -13.52 -20.87 0.30
N SER A 38 -14.48 -20.02 -0.07
CA SER A 38 -15.86 -20.06 0.46
C SER A 38 -16.88 -19.88 -0.67
N PRO A 39 -18.11 -20.41 -0.51
CA PRO A 39 -19.18 -20.13 -1.46
C PRO A 39 -19.47 -18.64 -1.55
N TYR A 40 -19.84 -18.16 -2.74
CA TYR A 40 -20.23 -16.76 -2.94
C TYR A 40 -21.29 -16.28 -1.94
N THR A 41 -22.23 -17.17 -1.61
CA THR A 41 -23.33 -16.87 -0.68
C THR A 41 -22.90 -16.52 0.74
N GLU A 42 -21.68 -16.90 1.12
CA GLU A 42 -21.10 -16.52 2.44
C GLU A 42 -20.45 -15.14 2.42
N TYR A 43 -20.16 -14.60 1.23
CA TYR A 43 -19.64 -13.25 1.10
C TYR A 43 -20.78 -12.23 1.21
N THR A 44 -20.52 -11.13 1.91
CA THR A 44 -21.44 -10.01 1.98
C THR A 44 -21.05 -8.95 0.96
N THR A 45 -22.05 -8.48 0.20
CA THR A 45 -21.85 -7.31 -0.66
C THR A 45 -21.72 -6.06 0.19
N ASP A 46 -20.67 -5.29 -0.04
CA ASP A 46 -20.48 -4.02 0.65
C ASP A 46 -21.10 -2.88 -0.18
N GLU A 47 -22.43 -2.85 -0.21
CA GLU A 47 -23.18 -1.81 -0.92
C GLU A 47 -23.07 -0.42 -0.25
N THR A 48 -22.66 -0.38 1.00
CA THR A 48 -22.69 0.83 1.82
C THR A 48 -21.38 1.59 1.89
N ARG A 49 -20.29 1.09 1.27
CA ARG A 49 -18.98 1.69 1.46
C ARG A 49 -18.27 2.07 0.16
N LEU A 50 -18.81 3.10 -0.48
CA LEU A 50 -18.04 3.93 -1.42
C LEU A 50 -16.83 4.63 -0.73
N LEU A 51 -16.68 4.44 0.57
CA LEU A 51 -15.71 5.13 1.43
C LEU A 51 -14.99 4.17 2.40
N ASN A 52 -14.74 2.92 2.00
CA ASN A 52 -14.03 2.04 2.92
C ASN A 52 -12.50 2.28 2.83
N PRO A 53 -11.91 2.90 3.86
CA PRO A 53 -10.46 3.08 3.94
C PRO A 53 -9.70 1.77 4.21
N ALA A 54 -10.36 0.62 4.21
CA ALA A 54 -9.76 -0.66 4.55
C ALA A 54 -9.07 -1.37 3.38
N ALA A 55 -9.27 -0.95 2.13
CA ALA A 55 -8.43 -1.42 1.03
C ALA A 55 -7.04 -0.80 1.21
N PRO A 56 -5.96 -1.60 1.35
CA PRO A 56 -4.63 -1.02 1.51
C PRO A 56 -4.28 -0.25 0.24
N ILE A 57 -4.12 1.05 0.39
CA ILE A 57 -3.76 1.98 -0.68
C ILE A 57 -2.32 1.72 -1.14
N GLY A 58 -1.50 1.25 -0.23
CA GLY A 58 -0.11 0.88 -0.42
C GLY A 58 0.51 0.62 0.94
N ILE A 59 1.54 -0.18 0.96
CA ILE A 59 2.30 -0.51 2.17
C ILE A 59 3.79 -0.32 1.93
N LEU A 60 4.49 -0.03 3.01
CA LEU A 60 5.95 -0.02 3.06
C LEU A 60 6.42 -1.10 4.02
N LYS A 61 7.40 -1.88 3.59
CA LYS A 61 8.06 -2.90 4.40
C LYS A 61 9.53 -2.57 4.50
N ILE A 62 10.12 -2.74 5.68
CA ILE A 62 11.57 -2.60 5.82
C ILE A 62 12.25 -3.82 5.19
N VAL A 63 13.15 -3.58 4.25
CA VAL A 63 13.93 -4.65 3.62
C VAL A 63 14.79 -5.34 4.68
N GLY A 64 14.68 -6.66 4.76
CA GLY A 64 15.38 -7.46 5.77
C GLY A 64 14.64 -7.63 7.10
N SER A 65 13.46 -7.03 7.26
CA SER A 65 12.60 -7.22 8.44
C SER A 65 11.19 -7.60 7.98
N SER A 66 10.70 -8.74 8.41
CA SER A 66 9.35 -9.20 8.06
C SER A 66 8.24 -8.62 8.95
N ASP A 67 8.61 -8.03 10.08
CA ASP A 67 7.65 -7.73 11.13
C ASP A 67 7.09 -6.30 11.08
N MET A 68 7.73 -5.41 10.33
CA MET A 68 7.32 -4.01 10.26
C MET A 68 6.69 -3.67 8.91
N VAL A 69 5.38 -3.47 8.93
CA VAL A 69 4.60 -3.03 7.78
C VAL A 69 3.90 -1.72 8.11
N TYR A 70 4.10 -0.72 7.27
CA TYR A 70 3.49 0.59 7.41
C TYR A 70 2.46 0.80 6.31
N LYS A 71 1.24 1.18 6.69
CA LYS A 71 0.16 1.46 5.74
C LYS A 71 0.18 2.92 5.34
N LEU A 72 0.08 3.19 4.04
CA LEU A 72 -0.09 4.53 3.51
C LEU A 72 -1.56 4.98 3.63
N LYS A 73 -1.76 6.28 3.76
CA LYS A 73 -3.07 6.95 3.75
C LYS A 73 -3.20 7.83 2.51
N PRO A 74 -4.41 8.19 2.07
CA PRO A 74 -4.59 9.21 1.03
C PRO A 74 -3.95 10.54 1.43
N GLY A 75 -3.38 11.24 0.45
CA GLY A 75 -2.67 12.49 0.68
C GLY A 75 -1.21 12.28 1.05
N GLU A 76 -0.63 13.25 1.70
CA GLU A 76 0.78 13.25 2.08
C GLU A 76 1.07 12.31 3.25
N ASN A 77 2.08 11.47 3.08
CA ASN A 77 2.67 10.62 4.11
C ASN A 77 4.12 11.04 4.27
N ILE A 78 4.45 11.63 5.41
CA ILE A 78 5.82 12.03 5.73
C ILE A 78 6.53 10.83 6.35
N ILE A 79 7.66 10.44 5.78
CA ILE A 79 8.44 9.28 6.21
C ILE A 79 9.82 9.77 6.66
N GLY A 80 10.28 9.28 7.80
CA GLY A 80 11.57 9.65 8.32
C GLY A 80 12.02 8.82 9.51
N ARG A 81 13.13 9.21 10.08
CA ARG A 81 13.75 8.53 11.22
C ARG A 81 12.92 8.71 12.49
N LYS A 82 12.74 7.61 13.21
CA LYS A 82 12.11 7.65 14.54
C LYS A 82 12.92 8.49 15.51
N ALA A 83 12.30 9.50 16.07
CA ALA A 83 12.88 10.36 17.11
C ALA A 83 11.77 11.07 17.90
N ASN A 84 12.05 11.46 19.14
CA ASN A 84 11.06 12.15 19.99
C ASN A 84 10.55 13.45 19.37
N SER A 85 11.35 14.12 18.57
CA SER A 85 11.01 15.38 17.89
C SER A 85 10.63 15.20 16.42
N SER A 86 10.48 13.96 15.93
CA SER A 86 10.06 13.71 14.56
C SER A 86 8.58 14.01 14.37
N LYS A 87 8.26 14.70 13.27
CA LYS A 87 6.89 14.97 12.81
C LYS A 87 6.47 14.04 11.66
N ALA A 88 7.27 13.02 11.37
CA ALA A 88 6.93 12.05 10.34
C ALA A 88 5.68 11.23 10.73
N ASP A 89 4.82 10.99 9.76
CA ASP A 89 3.66 10.12 9.93
C ASP A 89 4.09 8.66 10.10
N ILE A 90 5.13 8.27 9.35
CA ILE A 90 5.75 6.95 9.42
C ILE A 90 7.17 7.13 9.92
N GLN A 91 7.43 6.62 11.10
CA GLN A 91 8.72 6.72 11.76
C GLN A 91 9.47 5.39 11.70
N ILE A 92 10.59 5.39 10.98
CA ILE A 92 11.42 4.20 10.78
C ILE A 92 12.46 4.12 11.90
N PRO A 93 12.51 3.01 12.63
CA PRO A 93 13.58 2.78 13.59
C PRO A 93 14.91 2.61 12.84
N THR A 94 15.90 3.37 13.25
CA THR A 94 17.25 3.32 12.68
C THR A 94 18.26 3.00 13.76
N GLY A 95 19.40 2.44 13.36
CA GLY A 95 20.53 2.27 14.24
C GLY A 95 21.26 3.60 14.53
N ASP A 96 22.52 3.51 14.94
CA ASP A 96 23.31 4.65 15.39
C ASP A 96 23.81 5.57 14.28
N LYS A 97 23.70 5.16 13.02
CA LYS A 97 24.29 5.87 11.88
C LYS A 97 23.67 7.24 11.57
N ARG A 98 22.39 7.43 11.84
CA ARG A 98 21.64 8.68 11.66
C ARG A 98 21.77 9.33 10.28
N THR A 99 21.89 8.55 9.23
CA THR A 99 21.94 9.07 7.85
C THR A 99 20.55 9.44 7.32
N MET A 100 19.50 8.92 7.93
CA MET A 100 18.13 9.29 7.60
C MET A 100 17.70 10.53 8.40
N SER A 101 17.07 11.48 7.74
CA SER A 101 16.49 12.67 8.40
C SER A 101 15.21 12.31 9.17
N ARG A 102 14.85 13.09 10.18
CA ARG A 102 13.59 12.93 10.96
C ARG A 102 12.37 13.05 10.08
N GLU A 103 12.35 14.02 9.18
CA GLU A 103 11.43 14.13 8.05
C GLU A 103 12.30 14.03 6.79
N HIS A 104 12.23 12.89 6.09
CA HIS A 104 13.15 12.57 5.00
C HIS A 104 12.51 12.72 3.63
N LEU A 105 11.39 12.05 3.43
CA LEU A 105 10.65 12.10 2.17
C LEU A 105 9.13 12.13 2.40
N VAL A 106 8.42 12.44 1.34
CA VAL A 106 6.96 12.44 1.31
C VAL A 106 6.50 11.49 0.20
N ILE A 107 5.56 10.63 0.53
CA ILE A 107 4.79 9.88 -0.46
C ILE A 107 3.39 10.50 -0.51
N ASP A 108 3.09 11.20 -1.58
CA ASP A 108 1.79 11.81 -1.82
C ASP A 108 0.91 10.86 -2.62
N VAL A 109 -0.14 10.36 -1.99
CA VAL A 109 -1.07 9.40 -2.56
C VAL A 109 -2.26 10.15 -3.14
N LYS A 110 -2.35 10.17 -4.48
CA LYS A 110 -3.41 10.83 -5.24
C LYS A 110 -4.30 9.81 -5.93
N GLY A 111 -5.57 10.12 -6.00
CA GLY A 111 -6.57 9.27 -6.65
C GLY A 111 -7.75 8.95 -5.76
N ASP A 112 -8.50 7.97 -6.17
CA ASP A 112 -9.68 7.49 -5.44
C ASP A 112 -9.90 5.98 -5.69
N VAL A 113 -10.81 5.40 -4.94
CA VAL A 113 -11.14 3.97 -5.03
C VAL A 113 -11.68 3.52 -6.40
N ASN A 114 -12.19 4.43 -7.21
CA ASN A 114 -12.78 4.10 -8.50
C ASN A 114 -11.74 4.14 -9.63
N LYS A 115 -10.81 5.08 -9.55
CA LYS A 115 -9.78 5.33 -10.57
C LYS A 115 -8.43 4.72 -10.23
N GLY A 116 -8.27 4.25 -8.99
CA GLY A 116 -7.00 3.82 -8.45
C GLY A 116 -6.17 4.96 -7.86
N TYR A 117 -5.04 4.62 -7.27
CA TYR A 117 -4.15 5.54 -6.60
C TYR A 117 -2.80 5.62 -7.31
N ALA A 118 -2.26 6.82 -7.41
CA ALA A 118 -0.87 7.07 -7.82
C ALA A 118 -0.07 7.54 -6.59
N HIS A 119 1.16 7.07 -6.49
CA HIS A 119 2.04 7.31 -5.37
C HIS A 119 3.24 8.12 -5.84
N HIS A 120 3.29 9.39 -5.44
CA HIS A 120 4.33 10.32 -5.86
C HIS A 120 5.33 10.52 -4.72
N VAL A 121 6.58 10.13 -4.92
CA VAL A 121 7.64 10.32 -3.94
C VAL A 121 8.47 11.56 -4.27
N ARG A 122 8.78 12.35 -3.25
CA ARG A 122 9.67 13.52 -3.30
C ARG A 122 10.43 13.67 -1.99
N LEU A 123 11.56 14.33 -2.03
CA LEU A 123 12.26 14.68 -0.79
C LEU A 123 11.47 15.74 0.01
N TYR A 124 11.47 15.59 1.32
CA TYR A 124 10.77 16.51 2.21
C TYR A 124 11.35 17.92 2.16
N LYS A 125 12.68 18.02 2.14
CA LYS A 125 13.42 19.29 2.11
C LYS A 125 14.77 19.11 1.40
N ASP A 126 15.39 20.20 1.03
CA ASP A 126 16.78 20.19 0.57
C ASP A 126 17.74 19.77 1.68
N GLY A 127 18.87 19.18 1.32
CA GLY A 127 19.91 18.76 2.26
C GLY A 127 19.62 17.46 3.02
N VAL A 128 18.59 16.67 2.64
CA VAL A 128 18.47 15.29 3.14
C VAL A 128 19.58 14.41 2.57
N CYS A 129 19.90 13.34 3.28
CA CYS A 129 20.90 12.39 2.82
C CYS A 129 20.47 11.73 1.50
N ARG A 130 21.46 11.16 0.80
CA ARG A 130 21.25 10.47 -0.47
C ARG A 130 20.06 9.50 -0.38
N THR A 131 19.17 9.63 -1.33
CA THR A 131 17.98 8.81 -1.46
C THR A 131 17.88 8.25 -2.86
N GLN A 132 17.58 6.97 -2.99
CA GLN A 132 17.40 6.30 -4.26
C GLN A 132 16.05 5.59 -4.30
N VAL A 133 15.45 5.57 -5.48
CA VAL A 133 14.26 4.77 -5.76
C VAL A 133 14.63 3.80 -6.87
N SER A 134 14.63 2.50 -6.58
CA SER A 134 15.03 1.44 -7.52
C SER A 134 16.33 1.78 -8.26
N GLU A 135 17.38 2.13 -7.49
CA GLU A 135 18.73 2.50 -7.95
C GLU A 135 18.84 3.89 -8.61
N GLU A 136 17.77 4.58 -8.85
CA GLU A 136 17.79 5.96 -9.36
C GLU A 136 17.83 6.97 -8.21
N GLN A 137 18.86 7.82 -8.20
CA GLN A 137 18.98 8.88 -7.20
C GLN A 137 17.96 9.99 -7.45
N ILE A 138 17.26 10.39 -6.39
CA ILE A 138 16.34 11.52 -6.43
C ILE A 138 16.95 12.74 -5.74
N ASN A 139 16.70 13.91 -6.31
CA ASN A 139 17.17 15.18 -5.79
C ASN A 139 15.97 16.02 -5.30
N TYR A 140 16.26 17.04 -4.50
CA TYR A 140 15.21 17.97 -4.09
C TYR A 140 14.58 18.66 -5.31
N GLY A 141 13.26 18.62 -5.38
CA GLY A 141 12.49 19.11 -6.51
C GLY A 141 12.04 18.01 -7.48
N ASP A 142 12.69 16.84 -7.43
CA ASP A 142 12.25 15.69 -8.24
C ASP A 142 10.98 15.07 -7.67
N CYS A 143 10.15 14.54 -8.54
CA CYS A 143 8.95 13.78 -8.18
C CYS A 143 8.89 12.51 -9.03
N ILE A 144 8.92 11.36 -8.37
CA ILE A 144 8.90 10.04 -9.01
C ILE A 144 7.61 9.33 -8.67
N VAL A 145 6.98 8.68 -9.65
CA VAL A 145 5.83 7.81 -9.43
C VAL A 145 6.32 6.43 -9.06
N LEU A 146 5.94 5.97 -7.85
CA LEU A 146 6.27 4.63 -7.38
C LEU A 146 5.42 3.57 -8.06
N GLN A 147 6.05 2.45 -8.32
CA GLN A 147 5.39 1.22 -8.77
C GLN A 147 5.56 0.13 -7.72
N SER A 148 4.58 -0.77 -7.63
CA SER A 148 4.68 -1.90 -6.71
C SER A 148 5.93 -2.73 -6.99
N GLY A 149 6.73 -2.95 -5.95
CA GLY A 149 8.05 -3.59 -6.04
C GLY A 149 9.23 -2.63 -5.99
N ASP A 150 9.00 -1.31 -6.05
CA ASP A 150 10.08 -0.33 -5.93
C ASP A 150 10.69 -0.34 -4.53
N ILE A 151 12.02 -0.17 -4.48
CA ILE A 151 12.78 -0.07 -3.24
C ILE A 151 13.25 1.37 -3.07
N ILE A 152 12.92 1.95 -1.90
CA ILE A 152 13.34 3.30 -1.52
C ILE A 152 14.48 3.16 -0.52
N ASP A 153 15.69 3.52 -0.93
CA ASP A 153 16.87 3.53 -0.08
C ASP A 153 17.07 4.93 0.52
N MET A 154 17.05 5.01 1.84
CA MET A 154 17.21 6.27 2.59
C MET A 154 18.49 6.27 3.44
N GLY A 155 19.45 5.44 3.13
CA GLY A 155 20.72 5.29 3.84
C GLY A 155 20.62 4.28 4.99
N ASP A 156 20.06 4.66 6.13
CA ASP A 156 19.94 3.75 7.30
C ASP A 156 18.94 2.61 7.09
N ALA A 157 17.97 2.79 6.21
CA ALA A 157 16.97 1.79 5.90
C ALA A 157 16.56 1.84 4.43
N ALA A 158 16.21 0.69 3.91
CA ALA A 158 15.56 0.54 2.61
C ALA A 158 14.12 0.06 2.81
N LEU A 159 13.18 0.65 2.11
CA LEU A 159 11.76 0.33 2.18
C LEU A 159 11.30 -0.27 0.85
N LEU A 160 10.63 -1.41 0.92
CA LEU A 160 9.93 -2.00 -0.21
C LEU A 160 8.51 -1.44 -0.26
N PHE A 161 8.16 -0.81 -1.37
CA PHE A 161 6.79 -0.34 -1.64
C PHE A 161 6.00 -1.44 -2.34
N GLU A 162 4.83 -1.76 -1.83
CA GLU A 162 3.90 -2.70 -2.46
C GLU A 162 2.48 -2.17 -2.43
N VAL A 163 1.76 -2.43 -3.49
CA VAL A 163 0.30 -2.33 -3.51
C VAL A 163 -0.24 -3.75 -3.42
N PRO A 164 -0.80 -4.15 -2.27
CA PRO A 164 -1.33 -5.50 -2.12
C PRO A 164 -2.45 -5.77 -3.11
N ASP A 165 -2.39 -6.92 -3.76
CA ASP A 165 -3.47 -7.40 -4.60
C ASP A 165 -4.57 -7.96 -3.70
N ILE A 166 -5.72 -7.28 -3.71
CA ILE A 166 -6.92 -7.65 -2.95
C ILE A 166 -8.00 -8.26 -3.84
N GLU A 167 -7.69 -8.51 -5.10
CA GLU A 167 -8.61 -9.19 -6.00
C GLU A 167 -8.68 -10.69 -5.67
N ALA A 168 -9.85 -11.28 -5.87
CA ALA A 168 -9.97 -12.72 -5.82
C ALA A 168 -9.19 -13.34 -6.97
N THR A 169 -8.28 -14.23 -6.66
CA THR A 169 -7.42 -14.84 -7.67
C THR A 169 -8.09 -15.97 -8.44
N GLU A 170 -9.09 -16.61 -7.84
CA GLU A 170 -9.73 -17.78 -8.42
C GLU A 170 -11.22 -17.84 -8.08
N ILE A 171 -12.04 -18.17 -9.07
CA ILE A 171 -13.48 -18.42 -8.95
C ILE A 171 -13.73 -19.85 -9.44
N TYR A 172 -14.36 -20.66 -8.61
CA TYR A 172 -14.65 -22.06 -8.87
C TYR A 172 -16.13 -22.30 -9.13
N SER A 173 -16.43 -23.16 -10.03
CA SER A 173 -17.80 -23.63 -10.29
C SER A 173 -18.20 -24.76 -9.37
#